data_4604962d257686bd05d32c86574f6690
#
_entry.id   4604962d257686bd05d32c86574f6690
#
_cell.length_a   1.000
_cell.length_b   1.000
_cell.length_c   1.000
_cell.angle_alpha   90.00
_cell.angle_beta   90.00
_cell.angle_gamma   90.00
#
_symmetry.space_group_name_H-M   'P 1'
#
loop_
_entity.id
_entity.type
_entity.pdbx_description
1 polymer ?
#
loop_
_entity_poly.entity_id
_entity_poly.type
_entity_poly.pdbx_seq_one_letter_code
_entity_poly.pdbx_strand_id
1 'polypeptide(L)'
;TNGSGMVYKRLSSSALGDNMLKLLPMPGRFIFDLFHEVKKGYKLDSYKLNNVSKLYLGDQKIDMPPREMFARFAEGDPVKLREVAEYCIKDTLLPHRLTKKLCILLNLLEMAKATWVPISFLVERGQQIKVFSQLTKKARELGFMVPTIRYGALTPEPYEGATVLEAQGGAYYTPITALDFEALYPSIMMAHNLCYSTFVMDEKRYGNTEGITYEKFELNGRTYKFAQDVPSLLPAILSELKEFRKQAKRDMAAATGFMKEIYNGKQLAYKISMNSIYGFTGAGKGILPCVPIASTTTYKGRSMIEETKNYVEKNFPGAKVRYGDTDSVMVEFDVGGRTGVEAIEYSWEIGERAADECNALFKKPNNLELEKVYHPYFLYSKKRYAAKLWTKGKDGNMNMDYIDIKGLQVVRRDNTKFVREVCKDLLDVVMESSDPEPAKQLALERAINLLEGDVSNEKLVLSQQLGDSYKNNNLSHVKVRDKMRERKPGSEPQSGDRVPYILVKTDNPRAKAYEKAEDPVFIEENNIPIDYHHYFTNKFLNPICDLLEPLVKDPKNEIFGELIAQHKPPPKKREPALSGMKKEQLIEECKKLNLETDGKVADLRQRIKTTREDKVSIDHLFKNYD
;
A
#
# COMPACT_ATOMS: atom_id res chain seq x y z
N THR A 1 38.35 -6.03 13.83
CA THR A 1 37.88 -6.71 12.61
C THR A 1 37.14 -7.97 13.03
N ASN A 2 35.80 -7.89 13.11
CA ASN A 2 34.96 -9.05 13.36
C ASN A 2 35.04 -10.00 12.16
N GLY A 3 35.56 -11.18 12.38
CA GLY A 3 35.88 -12.19 11.35
C GLY A 3 34.70 -12.83 10.60
N SER A 4 33.51 -12.22 10.59
CA SER A 4 32.35 -12.81 9.88
C SER A 4 32.24 -12.42 8.41
N GLY A 5 33.00 -11.43 7.92
CA GLY A 5 32.87 -10.94 6.53
C GLY A 5 31.48 -10.36 6.17
N MET A 6 30.50 -10.43 7.06
CA MET A 6 29.13 -9.97 6.83
C MET A 6 29.04 -8.44 6.86
N VAL A 7 28.41 -7.86 5.87
CA VAL A 7 28.11 -6.43 5.77
C VAL A 7 26.63 -6.20 6.05
N TYR A 8 26.34 -5.33 7.00
CA TYR A 8 24.99 -4.90 7.32
C TYR A 8 24.69 -3.55 6.69
N LYS A 9 23.67 -3.48 5.86
CA LYS A 9 23.28 -2.26 5.15
C LYS A 9 21.82 -1.93 5.36
N ARG A 10 21.55 -0.76 5.95
CA ARG A 10 20.18 -0.25 6.06
C ARG A 10 19.73 0.31 4.70
N LEU A 11 18.61 -0.18 4.20
CA LEU A 11 17.93 0.33 3.03
C LEU A 11 16.53 0.79 3.43
N SER A 12 16.33 2.11 3.47
CA SER A 12 15.04 2.74 3.80
C SER A 12 14.39 3.31 2.54
N SER A 13 13.12 3.02 2.33
CA SER A 13 12.33 3.60 1.25
C SER A 13 10.86 3.72 1.66
N SER A 14 10.15 4.69 1.09
CA SER A 14 8.72 4.89 1.32
C SER A 14 7.87 3.68 0.90
N ALA A 15 8.29 2.94 -0.13
CA ALA A 15 7.58 1.78 -0.65
C ALA A 15 7.81 0.50 0.14
N LEU A 16 9.02 0.27 0.67
CA LEU A 16 9.42 -0.97 1.31
C LEU A 16 9.61 -0.84 2.83
N GLY A 17 9.56 0.39 3.36
CA GLY A 17 9.93 0.69 4.74
C GLY A 17 11.43 0.53 4.99
N ASP A 18 11.80 0.41 6.25
CA ASP A 18 13.18 0.14 6.67
C ASP A 18 13.47 -1.37 6.55
N ASN A 19 14.59 -1.68 5.93
CA ASN A 19 15.08 -3.05 5.78
C ASN A 19 16.58 -3.09 6.09
N MET A 20 17.00 -4.11 6.84
CA MET A 20 18.41 -4.39 7.10
C MET A 20 18.87 -5.51 6.16
N LEU A 21 19.65 -5.14 5.15
CA LEU A 21 20.27 -6.12 4.26
C LEU A 21 21.50 -6.73 4.96
N LYS A 22 21.55 -8.06 4.97
CA LYS A 22 22.70 -8.83 5.45
C LYS A 22 23.42 -9.37 4.22
N LEU A 23 24.56 -8.82 3.91
CA LEU A 23 25.30 -9.12 2.70
C LEU A 23 26.59 -9.89 3.05
N LEU A 24 26.85 -10.96 2.33
CA LEU A 24 28.12 -11.67 2.37
C LEU A 24 28.87 -11.42 1.05
N PRO A 25 29.78 -10.43 1.01
CA PRO A 25 30.55 -10.16 -0.19
C PRO A 25 31.43 -11.37 -0.54
N MET A 26 31.23 -11.90 -1.74
CA MET A 26 31.97 -13.05 -2.22
C MET A 26 32.39 -12.78 -3.67
N PRO A 27 33.68 -12.50 -3.91
CA PRO A 27 34.20 -12.24 -5.28
C PRO A 27 33.81 -13.35 -6.26
N GLY A 28 33.35 -12.98 -7.45
CA GLY A 28 32.93 -13.91 -8.47
C GLY A 28 31.59 -14.63 -8.21
N ARG A 29 30.86 -14.25 -7.18
CA ARG A 29 29.51 -14.79 -6.86
C ARG A 29 28.50 -13.68 -6.72
N PHE A 30 27.29 -13.91 -7.27
CA PHE A 30 26.13 -13.05 -7.03
C PHE A 30 25.22 -13.72 -5.98
N ILE A 31 25.07 -13.06 -4.85
CA ILE A 31 24.25 -13.52 -3.74
C ILE A 31 23.09 -12.56 -3.55
N PHE A 32 21.88 -13.08 -3.46
CA PHE A 32 20.69 -12.30 -3.13
C PHE A 32 19.73 -13.12 -2.28
N ASP A 33 18.98 -12.44 -1.42
CA ASP A 33 17.94 -13.05 -0.60
C ASP A 33 16.60 -12.98 -1.36
N LEU A 34 16.03 -14.14 -1.64
CA LEU A 34 14.74 -14.27 -2.32
C LEU A 34 13.60 -13.60 -1.55
N PHE A 35 13.68 -13.55 -0.21
CA PHE A 35 12.71 -12.85 0.64
C PHE A 35 12.53 -11.39 0.22
N HIS A 36 13.63 -10.66 0.02
CA HIS A 36 13.57 -9.25 -0.38
C HIS A 36 13.00 -9.08 -1.79
N GLU A 37 13.33 -9.95 -2.71
CA GLU A 37 12.82 -9.86 -4.10
C GLU A 37 11.33 -10.17 -4.18
N VAL A 38 10.85 -11.19 -3.45
CA VAL A 38 9.42 -11.49 -3.36
C VAL A 38 8.67 -10.34 -2.65
N LYS A 39 9.23 -9.77 -1.58
CA LYS A 39 8.63 -8.64 -0.87
C LYS A 39 8.50 -7.37 -1.71
N LYS A 40 9.45 -7.13 -2.64
CA LYS A 40 9.39 -6.00 -3.59
C LYS A 40 8.30 -6.19 -4.65
N GLY A 41 8.16 -7.40 -5.17
CA GLY A 41 7.27 -7.70 -6.31
C GLY A 41 5.84 -8.06 -5.93
N TYR A 42 5.63 -8.60 -4.72
CA TYR A 42 4.36 -9.21 -4.34
C TYR A 42 3.89 -8.77 -2.95
N LYS A 43 2.59 -8.51 -2.82
CA LYS A 43 1.96 -8.15 -1.53
C LYS A 43 1.31 -9.39 -0.92
N LEU A 44 2.00 -10.07 -0.01
CA LEU A 44 1.55 -11.30 0.64
C LEU A 44 1.28 -11.09 2.13
N ASP A 45 0.41 -11.90 2.70
CA ASP A 45 0.14 -11.91 4.14
C ASP A 45 1.32 -12.47 4.94
N SER A 46 2.08 -13.41 4.35
CA SER A 46 3.31 -13.95 4.92
C SER A 46 4.35 -14.20 3.83
N TYR A 47 5.59 -13.83 4.11
CA TYR A 47 6.75 -14.06 3.22
C TYR A 47 7.59 -15.26 3.66
N LYS A 48 7.14 -16.08 4.63
CA LYS A 48 7.80 -17.32 4.98
C LYS A 48 7.85 -18.26 3.77
N LEU A 49 8.96 -18.97 3.61
CA LEU A 49 9.19 -19.86 2.45
C LEU A 49 8.02 -20.84 2.23
N ASN A 50 7.49 -21.41 3.32
CA ASN A 50 6.35 -22.33 3.25
C ASN A 50 5.12 -21.68 2.57
N ASN A 51 4.75 -20.47 2.99
CA ASN A 51 3.58 -19.77 2.45
C ASN A 51 3.78 -19.36 0.97
N VAL A 52 4.96 -18.84 0.64
CA VAL A 52 5.28 -18.42 -0.73
C VAL A 52 5.31 -19.64 -1.67
N SER A 53 5.91 -20.75 -1.24
CA SER A 53 5.97 -21.99 -2.02
C SER A 53 4.58 -22.60 -2.24
N LYS A 54 3.75 -22.65 -1.20
CA LYS A 54 2.36 -23.14 -1.31
C LYS A 54 1.57 -22.32 -2.33
N LEU A 55 1.73 -20.99 -2.29
CA LEU A 55 0.99 -20.08 -3.17
C LEU A 55 1.39 -20.18 -4.65
N TYR A 56 2.71 -20.22 -4.94
CA TYR A 56 3.21 -20.14 -6.31
C TYR A 56 3.60 -21.47 -6.93
N LEU A 57 3.96 -22.46 -6.11
CA LEU A 57 4.38 -23.79 -6.59
C LEU A 57 3.35 -24.89 -6.30
N GLY A 58 2.35 -24.64 -5.43
CA GLY A 58 1.49 -25.69 -4.90
C GLY A 58 2.24 -26.70 -4.02
N ASP A 59 3.43 -26.36 -3.56
CA ASP A 59 4.36 -27.20 -2.82
C ASP A 59 4.76 -26.53 -1.50
N GLN A 60 5.19 -27.30 -0.50
CA GLN A 60 5.49 -26.78 0.83
C GLN A 60 6.71 -27.44 1.45
N LYS A 61 7.25 -26.81 2.49
CA LYS A 61 8.34 -27.37 3.31
C LYS A 61 7.93 -28.68 3.98
N ILE A 62 8.90 -29.52 4.26
CA ILE A 62 8.73 -30.60 5.24
C ILE A 62 8.74 -29.95 6.63
N ASP A 63 7.80 -30.31 7.48
CA ASP A 63 7.79 -29.77 8.85
C ASP A 63 8.80 -30.55 9.70
N MET A 64 9.87 -29.85 10.09
CA MET A 64 10.93 -30.37 10.94
C MET A 64 11.45 -29.26 11.86
N PRO A 65 10.99 -29.20 13.12
CA PRO A 65 11.46 -28.23 14.09
C PRO A 65 12.98 -28.37 14.35
N PRO A 66 13.71 -27.26 14.59
CA PRO A 66 15.17 -27.33 14.82
C PRO A 66 15.60 -28.30 15.92
N ARG A 67 14.82 -28.41 17.01
CA ARG A 67 15.12 -29.35 18.10
C ARG A 67 15.08 -30.81 17.64
N GLU A 68 14.09 -31.15 16.84
CA GLU A 68 13.91 -32.46 16.27
C GLU A 68 15.04 -32.79 15.28
N MET A 69 15.39 -31.83 14.42
CA MET A 69 16.52 -31.95 13.51
C MET A 69 17.85 -32.19 14.24
N PHE A 70 18.11 -31.46 15.32
CA PHE A 70 19.31 -31.65 16.14
C PHE A 70 19.30 -32.99 16.87
N ALA A 71 18.15 -33.45 17.41
CA ALA A 71 18.02 -34.72 18.07
C ALA A 71 18.31 -35.87 17.09
N ARG A 72 17.68 -35.87 15.92
CA ARG A 72 17.88 -36.88 14.87
C ARG A 72 19.33 -36.90 14.38
N PHE A 73 19.97 -35.72 14.27
CA PHE A 73 21.38 -35.64 13.90
C PHE A 73 22.31 -36.22 14.99
N ALA A 74 22.00 -35.94 16.26
CA ALA A 74 22.80 -36.42 17.41
C ALA A 74 22.69 -37.94 17.63
N GLU A 75 21.53 -38.54 17.30
CA GLU A 75 21.31 -39.99 17.41
C GLU A 75 22.18 -40.79 16.41
N GLY A 76 22.51 -40.18 15.25
CA GLY A 76 23.38 -40.80 14.25
C GLY A 76 22.76 -42.00 13.50
N ASP A 77 21.45 -42.25 13.68
CA ASP A 77 20.73 -43.30 12.95
C ASP A 77 20.67 -42.95 11.45
N PRO A 78 21.13 -43.85 10.54
CA PRO A 78 21.13 -43.58 9.08
C PRO A 78 19.76 -43.21 8.51
N VAL A 79 18.66 -43.78 9.03
CA VAL A 79 17.30 -43.46 8.56
C VAL A 79 16.92 -42.03 8.96
N LYS A 80 17.20 -41.67 10.21
CA LYS A 80 16.90 -40.29 10.70
C LYS A 80 17.79 -39.24 10.07
N LEU A 81 19.06 -39.54 9.78
CA LEU A 81 19.97 -38.68 9.02
C LEU A 81 19.49 -38.47 7.59
N ARG A 82 18.94 -39.50 6.95
CA ARG A 82 18.32 -39.40 5.64
C ARG A 82 17.11 -38.42 5.65
N GLU A 83 16.23 -38.51 6.67
CA GLU A 83 15.11 -37.58 6.79
C GLU A 83 15.56 -36.14 6.95
N VAL A 84 16.62 -35.89 7.74
CA VAL A 84 17.25 -34.54 7.84
C VAL A 84 17.80 -34.08 6.49
N ALA A 85 18.46 -34.96 5.73
CA ALA A 85 18.98 -34.66 4.41
C ALA A 85 17.86 -34.33 3.40
N GLU A 86 16.77 -35.10 3.40
CA GLU A 86 15.58 -34.84 2.57
C GLU A 86 14.95 -33.49 2.89
N TYR A 87 14.84 -33.13 4.18
CA TYR A 87 14.41 -31.81 4.63
C TYR A 87 15.31 -30.69 4.07
N CYS A 88 16.64 -30.84 4.20
CA CYS A 88 17.59 -29.85 3.71
C CYS A 88 17.53 -29.69 2.18
N ILE A 89 17.42 -30.81 1.45
CA ILE A 89 17.25 -30.79 -0.02
C ILE A 89 15.97 -30.07 -0.39
N LYS A 90 14.85 -30.35 0.29
CA LYS A 90 13.57 -29.70 0.03
C LYS A 90 13.67 -28.18 0.25
N ASP A 91 14.26 -27.75 1.38
CA ASP A 91 14.44 -26.35 1.74
C ASP A 91 15.31 -25.56 0.72
N THR A 92 16.29 -26.21 0.10
CA THR A 92 17.13 -25.59 -0.94
C THR A 92 16.46 -25.61 -2.31
N LEU A 93 15.68 -26.64 -2.62
CA LEU A 93 15.00 -26.80 -3.90
C LEU A 93 13.86 -25.77 -4.10
N LEU A 94 13.09 -25.49 -3.03
CA LEU A 94 11.96 -24.55 -3.08
C LEU A 94 12.38 -23.13 -3.53
N PRO A 95 13.41 -22.47 -2.95
CA PRO A 95 13.89 -21.16 -3.44
C PRO A 95 14.35 -21.20 -4.90
N HIS A 96 15.01 -22.28 -5.32
CA HIS A 96 15.43 -22.43 -6.71
C HIS A 96 14.22 -22.49 -7.67
N ARG A 97 13.19 -23.29 -7.33
CA ARG A 97 11.95 -23.39 -8.11
C ARG A 97 11.19 -22.06 -8.12
N LEU A 98 11.11 -21.34 -6.99
CA LEU A 98 10.49 -20.02 -6.91
C LEU A 98 11.21 -18.99 -7.79
N THR A 99 12.54 -18.96 -7.75
CA THR A 99 13.36 -18.07 -8.59
C THR A 99 13.05 -18.27 -10.08
N LYS A 100 12.90 -19.53 -10.51
CA LYS A 100 12.50 -19.89 -11.88
C LYS A 100 11.04 -19.49 -12.16
N LYS A 101 10.10 -19.88 -11.30
CA LYS A 101 8.66 -19.64 -11.50
C LYS A 101 8.32 -18.16 -11.57
N LEU A 102 8.98 -17.34 -10.76
CA LEU A 102 8.74 -15.89 -10.68
C LEU A 102 9.69 -15.11 -11.62
N CYS A 103 10.48 -15.77 -12.43
CA CYS A 103 11.44 -15.17 -13.38
C CYS A 103 12.37 -14.12 -12.75
N ILE A 104 12.71 -14.25 -11.46
CA ILE A 104 13.40 -13.21 -10.68
C ILE A 104 14.75 -12.85 -11.28
N LEU A 105 15.60 -13.85 -11.54
CA LEU A 105 16.93 -13.60 -12.10
C LEU A 105 16.86 -12.96 -13.49
N LEU A 106 15.91 -13.40 -14.31
CA LEU A 106 15.68 -12.84 -15.63
C LEU A 106 15.27 -11.36 -15.57
N ASN A 107 14.33 -11.03 -14.69
CA ASN A 107 13.89 -9.66 -14.49
C ASN A 107 15.02 -8.75 -13.97
N LEU A 108 15.89 -9.27 -13.08
CA LEU A 108 17.09 -8.57 -12.63
C LEU A 108 18.08 -8.33 -13.77
N LEU A 109 18.30 -9.33 -14.63
CA LEU A 109 19.21 -9.21 -15.79
C LEU A 109 18.69 -8.16 -16.79
N GLU A 110 17.41 -8.19 -17.14
CA GLU A 110 16.83 -7.22 -18.07
C GLU A 110 16.85 -5.79 -17.48
N MET A 111 16.61 -5.66 -16.16
CA MET A 111 16.75 -4.38 -15.47
C MET A 111 18.21 -3.89 -15.47
N ALA A 112 19.19 -4.76 -15.21
CA ALA A 112 20.61 -4.42 -15.23
C ALA A 112 21.05 -3.92 -16.62
N LYS A 113 20.61 -4.61 -17.68
CA LYS A 113 20.85 -4.20 -19.07
C LYS A 113 20.20 -2.85 -19.39
N ALA A 114 18.93 -2.67 -19.03
CA ALA A 114 18.20 -1.43 -19.31
C ALA A 114 18.79 -0.21 -18.61
N THR A 115 19.39 -0.40 -17.43
CA THR A 115 19.85 0.70 -16.57
C THR A 115 21.38 0.83 -16.48
N TRP A 116 22.14 -0.04 -17.18
CA TRP A 116 23.61 0.00 -17.23
C TRP A 116 24.28 -0.08 -15.86
N VAL A 117 23.75 -0.93 -14.97
CA VAL A 117 24.33 -1.18 -13.64
C VAL A 117 24.69 -2.65 -13.46
N PRO A 118 25.69 -2.98 -12.63
CA PRO A 118 25.91 -4.36 -12.21
C PRO A 118 24.65 -4.92 -11.53
N ILE A 119 24.38 -6.21 -11.73
CA ILE A 119 23.19 -6.86 -11.16
C ILE A 119 23.14 -6.76 -9.63
N SER A 120 24.28 -6.76 -8.95
CA SER A 120 24.38 -6.59 -7.50
C SER A 120 23.79 -5.25 -7.02
N PHE A 121 23.91 -4.17 -7.82
CA PHE A 121 23.34 -2.88 -7.46
C PHE A 121 21.82 -2.88 -7.38
N LEU A 122 21.14 -3.77 -8.13
CA LEU A 122 19.69 -3.89 -8.11
C LEU A 122 19.15 -4.46 -6.80
N VAL A 123 19.94 -5.26 -6.11
CA VAL A 123 19.59 -5.86 -4.81
C VAL A 123 20.15 -5.07 -3.62
N GLU A 124 21.28 -4.39 -3.81
CA GLU A 124 22.00 -3.71 -2.74
C GLU A 124 21.73 -2.20 -2.64
N ARG A 125 21.20 -1.58 -3.70
CA ARG A 125 21.04 -0.12 -3.81
C ARG A 125 19.61 0.27 -4.17
N GLY A 126 19.24 1.53 -3.87
CA GLY A 126 17.95 2.11 -4.24
C GLY A 126 17.85 2.45 -5.74
N GLN A 127 16.70 3.04 -6.14
CA GLN A 127 16.41 3.34 -7.55
C GLN A 127 17.36 4.38 -8.18
N GLN A 128 17.86 5.31 -7.36
CA GLN A 128 18.66 6.45 -7.85
C GLN A 128 19.90 6.05 -8.65
N ILE A 129 20.58 4.99 -8.25
CA ILE A 129 21.80 4.53 -8.95
C ILE A 129 21.53 4.14 -10.40
N LYS A 130 20.34 3.64 -10.70
CA LYS A 130 19.93 3.24 -12.04
C LYS A 130 19.81 4.45 -12.97
N VAL A 131 19.10 5.49 -12.49
CA VAL A 131 18.94 6.74 -13.25
C VAL A 131 20.28 7.47 -13.40
N PHE A 132 21.08 7.52 -12.33
CA PHE A 132 22.40 8.14 -12.36
C PHE A 132 23.34 7.46 -13.37
N SER A 133 23.33 6.12 -13.45
CA SER A 133 24.12 5.38 -14.43
C SER A 133 23.71 5.70 -15.87
N GLN A 134 22.39 5.70 -16.15
CA GLN A 134 21.88 6.07 -17.47
C GLN A 134 22.21 7.52 -17.85
N LEU A 135 22.06 8.45 -16.87
CA LEU A 135 22.42 9.86 -17.07
C LEU A 135 23.91 10.01 -17.40
N THR A 136 24.79 9.36 -16.64
CA THR A 136 26.24 9.43 -16.83
C THR A 136 26.65 8.85 -18.18
N LYS A 137 26.05 7.72 -18.57
CA LYS A 137 26.28 7.12 -19.90
C LYS A 137 25.89 8.10 -21.02
N LYS A 138 24.67 8.66 -20.96
CA LYS A 138 24.18 9.60 -21.97
C LYS A 138 24.98 10.91 -21.99
N ALA A 139 25.38 11.41 -20.81
CA ALA A 139 26.24 12.58 -20.69
C ALA A 139 27.58 12.37 -21.40
N ARG A 140 28.21 11.19 -21.23
CA ARG A 140 29.45 10.83 -21.94
C ARG A 140 29.26 10.76 -23.46
N GLU A 141 28.13 10.19 -23.91
CA GLU A 141 27.82 10.10 -25.35
C GLU A 141 27.63 11.49 -25.99
N LEU A 142 27.04 12.41 -25.29
CA LEU A 142 26.74 13.77 -25.77
C LEU A 142 27.81 14.82 -25.39
N GLY A 143 28.88 14.44 -24.72
CA GLY A 143 29.97 15.33 -24.32
C GLY A 143 29.66 16.26 -23.14
N PHE A 144 28.67 15.91 -22.30
CA PHE A 144 28.36 16.67 -21.10
C PHE A 144 29.15 16.19 -19.88
N MET A 145 29.50 17.13 -18.99
CA MET A 145 30.08 16.83 -17.69
C MET A 145 29.00 16.75 -16.62
N VAL A 146 29.01 15.68 -15.80
CA VAL A 146 28.12 15.52 -14.67
C VAL A 146 28.79 16.06 -13.40
N PRO A 147 28.23 17.09 -12.72
CA PRO A 147 28.84 17.66 -11.54
C PRO A 147 28.70 16.72 -10.33
N THR A 148 29.62 16.83 -9.38
CA THR A 148 29.51 16.23 -8.06
C THR A 148 28.93 17.25 -7.09
N ILE A 149 27.75 16.97 -6.56
CA ILE A 149 27.12 17.80 -5.52
C ILE A 149 27.52 17.29 -4.15
N ARG A 150 28.06 18.18 -3.28
CA ARG A 150 28.39 17.82 -1.91
C ARG A 150 27.11 17.51 -1.16
N TYR A 151 27.08 16.35 -0.50
CA TYR A 151 25.93 15.93 0.31
C TYR A 151 25.64 16.99 1.40
N GLY A 152 24.39 17.46 1.49
CA GLY A 152 23.97 18.50 2.43
C GLY A 152 24.18 19.94 1.97
N ALA A 153 24.76 20.18 0.79
CA ALA A 153 24.93 21.55 0.25
C ALA A 153 23.62 22.20 -0.19
N LEU A 154 22.57 21.41 -0.43
CA LEU A 154 21.24 21.86 -0.84
C LEU A 154 20.24 21.55 0.26
N THR A 155 19.53 22.56 0.77
CA THR A 155 18.32 22.37 1.57
C THR A 155 17.18 21.97 0.62
N PRO A 156 16.53 20.80 0.84
CA PRO A 156 15.39 20.42 0.01
C PRO A 156 14.25 21.43 0.20
N GLU A 157 13.91 22.17 -0.84
CA GLU A 157 12.69 23.00 -0.83
C GLU A 157 11.49 22.08 -1.13
N PRO A 158 10.42 22.17 -0.33
CA PRO A 158 9.19 21.46 -0.63
C PRO A 158 8.56 22.04 -1.90
N TYR A 159 8.04 21.19 -2.76
CA TYR A 159 7.25 21.59 -3.93
C TYR A 159 5.95 20.79 -3.98
N GLU A 160 4.97 21.35 -4.65
CA GLU A 160 3.66 20.74 -4.78
C GLU A 160 3.70 19.53 -5.73
N GLY A 161 3.16 18.41 -5.28
CA GLY A 161 3.12 17.14 -6.02
C GLY A 161 1.99 17.08 -7.05
N ALA A 162 1.53 15.84 -7.34
CA ALA A 162 0.39 15.60 -8.20
C ALA A 162 -0.91 16.15 -7.60
N THR A 163 -1.86 16.50 -8.47
CA THR A 163 -3.23 16.78 -8.03
C THR A 163 -4.06 15.51 -7.97
N VAL A 164 -5.00 15.49 -7.04
CA VAL A 164 -6.09 14.51 -6.98
C VAL A 164 -7.38 15.33 -6.93
N LEU A 165 -8.17 15.26 -7.99
CA LEU A 165 -9.44 15.98 -8.06
C LEU A 165 -10.37 15.53 -6.94
N GLU A 166 -11.35 16.39 -6.58
CA GLU A 166 -12.35 16.01 -5.59
C GLU A 166 -13.15 14.80 -6.08
N ALA A 167 -13.31 13.83 -5.18
CA ALA A 167 -14.10 12.64 -5.46
C ALA A 167 -15.57 12.93 -5.18
N GLN A 168 -16.42 12.86 -6.21
CA GLN A 168 -17.87 12.91 -6.04
C GLN A 168 -18.34 11.50 -5.66
N GLY A 169 -18.35 11.21 -4.34
CA GLY A 169 -18.73 9.91 -3.81
C GLY A 169 -20.13 9.48 -4.23
N GLY A 170 -20.31 8.19 -4.51
CA GLY A 170 -21.59 7.63 -4.90
C GLY A 170 -21.50 6.25 -5.57
N ALA A 171 -22.65 5.64 -5.78
CA ALA A 171 -22.81 4.44 -6.59
C ALA A 171 -23.30 4.85 -7.99
N TYR A 172 -22.47 4.61 -9.00
CA TYR A 172 -22.76 4.96 -10.37
C TYR A 172 -23.10 3.69 -11.18
N TYR A 173 -24.35 3.61 -11.57
CA TYR A 173 -24.88 2.57 -12.48
C TYR A 173 -24.98 3.07 -13.92
N THR A 174 -24.42 4.26 -14.20
CA THR A 174 -24.05 4.75 -15.52
C THR A 174 -22.59 4.45 -15.77
N PRO A 175 -22.15 4.14 -17.00
CA PRO A 175 -20.74 3.89 -17.28
C PRO A 175 -19.85 5.09 -16.97
N ILE A 176 -18.69 4.85 -16.35
CA ILE A 176 -17.66 5.83 -16.07
C ILE A 176 -16.45 5.55 -16.95
N THR A 177 -16.13 6.48 -17.84
CA THR A 177 -15.02 6.38 -18.78
C THR A 177 -13.74 6.85 -18.13
N ALA A 178 -12.69 6.03 -18.14
CA ALA A 178 -11.37 6.39 -17.61
C ALA A 178 -10.44 6.82 -18.74
N LEU A 179 -10.13 8.11 -18.80
CA LEU A 179 -9.13 8.69 -19.68
C LEU A 179 -7.81 8.79 -18.90
N ASP A 180 -6.71 8.30 -19.47
CA ASP A 180 -5.40 8.21 -18.80
C ASP A 180 -4.27 8.74 -19.70
N PHE A 181 -3.34 9.48 -19.12
CA PHE A 181 -2.18 9.98 -19.87
C PHE A 181 -1.09 8.91 -19.97
N GLU A 182 -0.69 8.54 -21.17
CA GLU A 182 0.44 7.62 -21.40
C GLU A 182 1.75 8.18 -20.83
N ALA A 183 2.21 7.59 -19.70
CA ALA A 183 3.46 7.96 -19.04
C ALA A 183 3.56 9.49 -18.82
N LEU A 184 2.59 10.09 -18.11
CA LEU A 184 2.41 11.56 -17.97
C LEU A 184 3.71 12.32 -17.70
N TYR A 185 4.42 12.05 -16.60
CA TYR A 185 5.62 12.80 -16.24
C TYR A 185 6.79 12.63 -17.23
N PRO A 186 7.13 11.42 -17.68
CA PRO A 186 8.06 11.23 -18.78
C PRO A 186 7.68 12.02 -20.05
N SER A 187 6.41 12.02 -20.42
CA SER A 187 5.93 12.72 -21.62
C SER A 187 6.00 14.23 -21.47
N ILE A 188 5.67 14.79 -20.30
CA ILE A 188 5.85 16.22 -19.97
C ILE A 188 7.33 16.62 -20.06
N MET A 189 8.23 15.81 -19.47
CA MET A 189 9.67 16.13 -19.51
C MET A 189 10.20 16.15 -20.95
N MET A 190 9.73 15.25 -21.80
CA MET A 190 10.09 15.25 -23.23
C MET A 190 9.46 16.43 -23.97
N ALA A 191 8.16 16.69 -23.79
CA ALA A 191 7.42 17.73 -24.50
C ALA A 191 7.96 19.14 -24.23
N HIS A 192 8.36 19.41 -23.00
CA HIS A 192 8.82 20.73 -22.54
C HIS A 192 10.34 20.79 -22.33
N ASN A 193 11.06 19.80 -22.83
CA ASN A 193 12.53 19.71 -22.76
C ASN A 193 13.09 19.95 -21.35
N LEU A 194 12.45 19.39 -20.31
CA LEU A 194 12.83 19.59 -18.92
C LEU A 194 14.05 18.74 -18.55
N CYS A 195 15.23 19.40 -18.48
CA CYS A 195 16.49 18.72 -18.23
C CYS A 195 17.48 19.60 -17.48
N TYR A 196 18.51 19.00 -16.89
CA TYR A 196 19.65 19.71 -16.30
C TYR A 196 20.37 20.59 -17.33
N SER A 197 20.51 20.10 -18.58
CA SER A 197 21.21 20.78 -19.66
C SER A 197 20.42 21.90 -20.31
N THR A 198 19.11 22.00 -20.04
CA THR A 198 18.22 23.03 -20.62
C THR A 198 17.73 24.04 -19.60
N PHE A 199 17.86 23.74 -18.30
CA PHE A 199 17.46 24.65 -17.24
C PHE A 199 18.39 25.84 -17.15
N VAL A 200 17.84 27.06 -17.24
CA VAL A 200 18.59 28.30 -17.13
C VAL A 200 18.83 28.65 -15.67
N MET A 201 20.03 28.34 -15.18
CA MET A 201 20.45 28.64 -13.80
C MET A 201 20.85 30.08 -13.58
N ASP A 202 21.42 30.74 -14.58
CA ASP A 202 21.84 32.13 -14.58
C ASP A 202 21.14 32.89 -15.73
N GLU A 203 20.09 33.62 -15.38
CA GLU A 203 19.26 34.36 -16.31
C GLU A 203 20.05 35.44 -17.05
N LYS A 204 21.00 36.10 -16.37
CA LYS A 204 21.81 37.19 -16.98
C LYS A 204 22.75 36.63 -18.06
N ARG A 205 23.30 35.43 -17.84
CA ARG A 205 24.30 34.83 -18.72
C ARG A 205 23.67 34.00 -19.84
N TYR A 206 22.59 33.27 -19.55
CA TYR A 206 22.04 32.25 -20.45
C TYR A 206 20.58 32.46 -20.77
N GLY A 207 19.94 33.48 -20.21
CA GLY A 207 18.48 33.69 -20.36
C GLY A 207 18.02 34.16 -21.74
N ASN A 208 18.92 34.69 -22.57
CA ASN A 208 18.61 35.24 -23.91
C ASN A 208 19.73 34.90 -24.90
N THR A 209 20.06 33.64 -25.04
CA THR A 209 21.05 33.20 -26.04
C THR A 209 20.42 33.29 -27.44
N GLU A 210 21.13 33.91 -28.39
CA GLU A 210 20.67 34.07 -29.77
C GLU A 210 20.45 32.68 -30.41
N GLY A 211 19.36 32.52 -31.15
CA GLY A 211 18.98 31.27 -31.81
C GLY A 211 18.36 30.20 -30.89
N ILE A 212 18.18 30.46 -29.60
CA ILE A 212 17.54 29.52 -28.65
C ILE A 212 16.17 30.07 -28.24
N THR A 213 15.15 29.23 -28.40
CA THR A 213 13.80 29.48 -27.82
C THR A 213 13.73 29.00 -26.39
N TYR A 214 12.95 29.69 -25.57
CA TYR A 214 12.81 29.33 -24.15
C TYR A 214 11.34 29.26 -23.77
N GLU A 215 10.99 28.23 -22.99
CA GLU A 215 9.69 28.13 -22.34
C GLU A 215 9.84 28.52 -20.86
N LYS A 216 8.91 29.38 -20.39
CA LYS A 216 8.90 29.95 -19.05
C LYS A 216 7.75 29.35 -18.25
N PHE A 217 8.00 29.05 -17.00
CA PHE A 217 7.02 28.54 -16.05
C PHE A 217 7.06 29.35 -14.77
N GLU A 218 5.92 29.89 -14.37
CA GLU A 218 5.78 30.68 -13.15
C GLU A 218 5.19 29.78 -12.05
N LEU A 219 5.97 29.50 -11.02
CA LEU A 219 5.59 28.63 -9.90
C LEU A 219 5.94 29.30 -8.57
N ASN A 220 4.94 29.52 -7.73
CA ASN A 220 5.12 30.05 -6.38
C ASN A 220 5.98 31.34 -6.33
N GLY A 221 5.75 32.27 -7.28
CA GLY A 221 6.49 33.53 -7.39
C GLY A 221 7.91 33.40 -7.92
N ARG A 222 8.29 32.25 -8.47
CA ARG A 222 9.56 32.01 -9.16
C ARG A 222 9.32 31.66 -10.62
N THR A 223 10.16 32.21 -11.51
CA THR A 223 10.14 31.86 -12.93
C THR A 223 11.24 30.84 -13.21
N TYR A 224 10.86 29.67 -13.71
CA TYR A 224 11.79 28.69 -14.26
C TYR A 224 11.78 28.74 -15.78
N LYS A 225 12.95 28.65 -16.39
CA LYS A 225 13.14 28.82 -17.83
C LYS A 225 13.95 27.65 -18.39
N PHE A 226 13.44 27.04 -19.43
CA PHE A 226 14.09 25.89 -20.08
C PHE A 226 14.27 26.15 -21.57
N ALA A 227 15.49 25.90 -22.08
CA ALA A 227 15.78 25.97 -23.49
C ALA A 227 15.04 24.91 -24.27
N GLN A 228 14.37 25.32 -25.35
CA GLN A 228 13.67 24.42 -26.26
C GLN A 228 14.53 24.14 -27.49
N ASP A 229 14.13 23.13 -28.28
CA ASP A 229 14.72 22.80 -29.58
C ASP A 229 16.26 22.56 -29.55
N VAL A 230 16.79 22.21 -28.39
CA VAL A 230 18.20 21.85 -28.19
C VAL A 230 18.31 20.43 -27.64
N PRO A 231 19.39 19.70 -27.98
CA PRO A 231 19.63 18.35 -27.44
C PRO A 231 19.71 18.37 -25.91
N SER A 232 19.11 17.37 -25.26
CA SER A 232 19.06 17.30 -23.82
C SER A 232 19.17 15.85 -23.30
N LEU A 233 19.69 15.69 -22.08
CA LEU A 233 20.01 14.37 -21.51
C LEU A 233 18.77 13.56 -21.14
N LEU A 234 17.89 14.12 -20.27
CA LEU A 234 16.74 13.37 -19.75
C LEU A 234 15.69 13.05 -20.82
N PRO A 235 15.27 14.00 -21.66
CA PRO A 235 14.39 13.72 -22.79
C PRO A 235 14.94 12.68 -23.77
N ALA A 236 16.24 12.70 -24.07
CA ALA A 236 16.86 11.70 -24.92
C ALA A 236 16.79 10.30 -24.32
N ILE A 237 17.12 10.16 -23.03
CA ILE A 237 17.01 8.87 -22.31
C ILE A 237 15.56 8.38 -22.30
N LEU A 238 14.60 9.27 -22.02
CA LEU A 238 13.18 8.93 -21.96
C LEU A 238 12.65 8.47 -23.32
N SER A 239 13.03 9.16 -24.39
CA SER A 239 12.64 8.80 -25.76
C SER A 239 13.18 7.41 -26.15
N GLU A 240 14.45 7.12 -25.88
CA GLU A 240 15.04 5.80 -26.13
C GLU A 240 14.34 4.69 -25.33
N LEU A 241 14.08 4.93 -24.03
CA LEU A 241 13.37 3.96 -23.19
C LEU A 241 11.93 3.72 -23.66
N LYS A 242 11.25 4.77 -24.14
CA LYS A 242 9.88 4.66 -24.71
C LYS A 242 9.88 3.78 -25.95
N GLU A 243 10.81 3.99 -26.89
CA GLU A 243 10.94 3.14 -28.09
C GLU A 243 11.34 1.70 -27.76
N PHE A 244 12.29 1.50 -26.86
CA PHE A 244 12.68 0.15 -26.44
C PHE A 244 11.51 -0.59 -25.77
N ARG A 245 10.69 0.11 -24.97
CA ARG A 245 9.49 -0.47 -24.37
C ARG A 245 8.47 -0.85 -25.44
N LYS A 246 8.22 0.03 -26.41
CA LYS A 246 7.29 -0.21 -27.52
C LYS A 246 7.71 -1.45 -28.33
N GLN A 247 9.01 -1.56 -28.64
CA GLN A 247 9.56 -2.73 -29.33
C GLN A 247 9.41 -4.00 -28.46
N ALA A 248 9.74 -3.95 -27.18
CA ALA A 248 9.59 -5.09 -26.28
C ALA A 248 8.13 -5.56 -26.14
N LYS A 249 7.15 -4.64 -26.18
CA LYS A 249 5.70 -4.98 -26.20
C LYS A 249 5.31 -5.70 -27.51
N ARG A 250 5.85 -5.26 -28.66
CA ARG A 250 5.60 -5.92 -29.96
C ARG A 250 6.19 -7.34 -29.95
N ASP A 251 7.42 -7.49 -29.51
CA ASP A 251 8.10 -8.78 -29.41
C ASP A 251 7.34 -9.72 -28.45
N MET A 252 6.84 -9.18 -27.31
CA MET A 252 6.02 -9.93 -26.35
C MET A 252 4.70 -10.42 -26.96
N ALA A 253 4.06 -9.61 -27.77
CA ALA A 253 2.80 -9.98 -28.44
C ALA A 253 2.97 -11.09 -29.48
N ALA A 254 4.13 -11.14 -30.13
CA ALA A 254 4.50 -12.18 -31.11
C ALA A 254 5.07 -13.46 -30.46
N ALA A 255 5.49 -13.41 -29.20
CA ALA A 255 6.15 -14.50 -28.51
C ALA A 255 5.18 -15.36 -27.69
N THR A 256 5.56 -16.63 -27.46
CA THR A 256 4.87 -17.59 -26.59
C THR A 256 5.81 -18.17 -25.52
N GLY A 257 5.23 -18.78 -24.50
CA GLY A 257 5.99 -19.49 -23.46
C GLY A 257 7.05 -18.62 -22.78
N PHE A 258 8.23 -19.19 -22.60
CA PHE A 258 9.34 -18.53 -21.87
C PHE A 258 9.82 -17.23 -22.52
N MET A 259 9.80 -17.13 -23.85
CA MET A 259 10.20 -15.89 -24.54
C MET A 259 9.25 -14.74 -24.26
N LYS A 260 7.95 -15.01 -24.09
CA LYS A 260 6.96 -13.99 -23.68
C LYS A 260 7.27 -13.42 -22.31
N GLU A 261 7.69 -14.27 -21.35
CA GLU A 261 8.11 -13.82 -20.02
C GLU A 261 9.38 -12.95 -20.07
N ILE A 262 10.35 -13.27 -20.94
CA ILE A 262 11.54 -12.44 -21.17
C ILE A 262 11.15 -11.04 -21.63
N TYR A 263 10.31 -10.94 -22.66
CA TYR A 263 9.90 -9.65 -23.20
C TYR A 263 9.01 -8.89 -22.23
N ASN A 264 8.21 -9.58 -21.42
CA ASN A 264 7.46 -8.97 -20.35
C ASN A 264 8.39 -8.36 -19.28
N GLY A 265 9.41 -9.10 -18.82
CA GLY A 265 10.43 -8.56 -17.91
C GLY A 265 11.15 -7.34 -18.49
N LYS A 266 11.49 -7.40 -19.79
CA LYS A 266 12.17 -6.31 -20.51
C LYS A 266 11.31 -5.05 -20.60
N GLN A 267 10.03 -5.14 -21.03
CA GLN A 267 9.16 -3.97 -21.10
C GLN A 267 8.87 -3.37 -19.71
N LEU A 268 8.74 -4.20 -18.66
CA LEU A 268 8.59 -3.73 -17.29
C LEU A 268 9.84 -2.99 -16.79
N ALA A 269 11.04 -3.49 -17.11
CA ALA A 269 12.29 -2.81 -16.77
C ALA A 269 12.35 -1.40 -17.36
N TYR A 270 11.98 -1.23 -18.63
CA TYR A 270 11.93 0.07 -19.27
C TYR A 270 10.86 0.97 -18.63
N LYS A 271 9.65 0.45 -18.34
CA LYS A 271 8.59 1.21 -17.65
C LYS A 271 9.06 1.74 -16.30
N ILE A 272 9.66 0.88 -15.46
CA ILE A 272 10.15 1.26 -14.13
C ILE A 272 11.26 2.29 -14.23
N SER A 273 12.18 2.13 -15.20
CA SER A 273 13.28 3.07 -15.41
C SER A 273 12.76 4.46 -15.80
N MET A 274 11.85 4.54 -16.77
CA MET A 274 11.22 5.82 -17.18
C MET A 274 10.55 6.54 -16.01
N ASN A 275 9.72 5.82 -15.25
CA ASN A 275 8.98 6.40 -14.13
C ASN A 275 9.88 6.81 -12.94
N SER A 276 11.12 6.29 -12.89
CA SER A 276 12.08 6.64 -11.83
C SER A 276 12.80 7.97 -12.09
N ILE A 277 12.80 8.49 -13.32
CA ILE A 277 13.57 9.68 -13.70
C ILE A 277 13.02 10.94 -13.03
N TYR A 278 11.70 11.15 -13.05
CA TYR A 278 11.06 12.25 -12.33
C TYR A 278 11.41 12.22 -10.83
N GLY A 279 11.23 11.08 -10.17
CA GLY A 279 11.53 10.93 -8.74
C GLY A 279 13.01 11.13 -8.40
N PHE A 280 13.92 10.86 -9.34
CA PHE A 280 15.34 11.14 -9.19
C PHE A 280 15.63 12.65 -9.10
N THR A 281 15.01 13.46 -9.95
CA THR A 281 15.18 14.92 -9.93
C THR A 281 14.56 15.58 -8.70
N GLY A 282 13.45 15.04 -8.20
CA GLY A 282 12.72 15.56 -7.04
C GLY A 282 13.28 15.13 -5.67
N ALA A 283 14.23 14.20 -5.64
CA ALA A 283 14.78 13.69 -4.38
C ALA A 283 15.81 14.66 -3.80
N GLY A 284 15.38 15.57 -2.91
CA GLY A 284 16.23 16.63 -2.34
C GLY A 284 17.50 16.15 -1.63
N LYS A 285 17.53 14.91 -1.11
CA LYS A 285 18.71 14.23 -0.55
C LYS A 285 19.31 13.21 -1.54
N GLY A 286 19.00 13.36 -2.82
CA GLY A 286 19.46 12.48 -3.88
C GLY A 286 20.88 12.75 -4.34
N ILE A 287 21.31 11.98 -5.36
CA ILE A 287 22.64 12.10 -5.96
C ILE A 287 22.73 13.41 -6.76
N LEU A 288 21.67 13.78 -7.49
CA LEU A 288 21.65 14.97 -8.37
C LEU A 288 20.24 15.60 -8.34
N PRO A 289 19.84 16.25 -7.23
CA PRO A 289 18.52 16.88 -7.11
C PRO A 289 18.39 18.12 -7.99
N CYS A 290 17.21 18.32 -8.60
CA CYS A 290 16.85 19.52 -9.34
C CYS A 290 15.37 19.83 -9.18
N VAL A 291 15.01 20.54 -8.12
CA VAL A 291 13.62 20.91 -7.81
C VAL A 291 12.93 21.65 -8.96
N PRO A 292 13.58 22.58 -9.70
CA PRO A 292 12.97 23.21 -10.86
C PRO A 292 12.41 22.24 -11.91
N ILE A 293 13.11 21.15 -12.21
CA ILE A 293 12.62 20.11 -13.15
C ILE A 293 11.41 19.40 -12.54
N ALA A 294 11.53 18.96 -11.29
CA ALA A 294 10.48 18.19 -10.63
C ALA A 294 9.20 19.01 -10.42
N SER A 295 9.31 20.25 -9.94
CA SER A 295 8.18 21.14 -9.69
C SER A 295 7.48 21.56 -10.98
N THR A 296 8.23 21.83 -12.06
CA THR A 296 7.65 22.14 -13.37
C THR A 296 6.91 20.93 -13.95
N THR A 297 7.47 19.73 -13.79
CA THR A 297 6.82 18.49 -14.25
C THR A 297 5.46 18.28 -13.56
N THR A 298 5.39 18.42 -12.24
CA THR A 298 4.12 18.26 -11.51
C THR A 298 3.15 19.39 -11.78
N TYR A 299 3.63 20.61 -11.92
CA TYR A 299 2.80 21.76 -12.31
C TYR A 299 2.10 21.54 -13.65
N LYS A 300 2.84 21.15 -14.68
CA LYS A 300 2.25 20.81 -15.99
C LYS A 300 1.29 19.65 -15.91
N GLY A 301 1.60 18.62 -15.12
CA GLY A 301 0.69 17.49 -14.90
C GLY A 301 -0.65 17.95 -14.30
N ARG A 302 -0.63 18.82 -13.28
CA ARG A 302 -1.85 19.41 -12.70
C ARG A 302 -2.64 20.22 -13.73
N SER A 303 -1.96 21.12 -14.47
CA SER A 303 -2.57 21.94 -15.53
C SER A 303 -3.28 21.07 -16.56
N MET A 304 -2.63 20.02 -17.04
CA MET A 304 -3.19 19.11 -18.06
C MET A 304 -4.44 18.36 -17.56
N ILE A 305 -4.46 17.92 -16.31
CA ILE A 305 -5.65 17.30 -15.71
C ILE A 305 -6.81 18.28 -15.61
N GLU A 306 -6.55 19.51 -15.18
CA GLU A 306 -7.58 20.57 -15.12
C GLU A 306 -8.07 20.99 -16.51
N GLU A 307 -7.18 21.15 -17.47
CA GLU A 307 -7.50 21.45 -18.85
C GLU A 307 -8.38 20.36 -19.48
N THR A 308 -8.04 19.08 -19.24
CA THR A 308 -8.85 17.94 -19.68
C THR A 308 -10.25 17.99 -19.07
N LYS A 309 -10.34 18.18 -17.75
CA LYS A 309 -11.63 18.29 -17.05
C LYS A 309 -12.48 19.40 -17.65
N ASN A 310 -11.92 20.60 -17.74
CA ASN A 310 -12.65 21.78 -18.21
C ASN A 310 -13.08 21.64 -19.67
N TYR A 311 -12.24 21.04 -20.52
CA TYR A 311 -12.56 20.79 -21.92
C TYR A 311 -13.72 19.81 -22.07
N VAL A 312 -13.65 18.68 -21.36
CA VAL A 312 -14.68 17.62 -21.44
C VAL A 312 -16.02 18.13 -20.92
N GLU A 313 -16.05 18.77 -19.75
CA GLU A 313 -17.29 19.30 -19.16
C GLU A 313 -17.94 20.42 -20.01
N LYS A 314 -17.11 21.17 -20.77
CA LYS A 314 -17.59 22.25 -21.64
C LYS A 314 -18.09 21.75 -23.00
N ASN A 315 -17.41 20.79 -23.63
CA ASN A 315 -17.62 20.43 -25.03
C ASN A 315 -18.47 19.15 -25.20
N PHE A 316 -18.67 18.37 -24.14
CA PHE A 316 -19.50 17.17 -24.15
C PHE A 316 -20.74 17.39 -23.27
N PRO A 317 -21.92 17.68 -23.89
CA PRO A 317 -23.14 17.94 -23.13
C PRO A 317 -23.47 16.82 -22.14
N GLY A 318 -23.77 17.19 -20.90
CA GLY A 318 -24.08 16.23 -19.82
C GLY A 318 -22.89 15.51 -19.21
N ALA A 319 -21.67 15.68 -19.75
CA ALA A 319 -20.47 15.08 -19.17
C ALA A 319 -20.12 15.70 -17.81
N LYS A 320 -19.74 14.83 -16.87
CA LYS A 320 -19.28 15.22 -15.51
C LYS A 320 -18.05 14.45 -15.14
N VAL A 321 -17.02 15.17 -14.70
CA VAL A 321 -15.82 14.55 -14.14
C VAL A 321 -16.07 14.18 -12.68
N ARG A 322 -16.19 12.90 -12.40
CA ARG A 322 -16.50 12.37 -11.06
C ARG A 322 -15.29 12.26 -10.16
N TYR A 323 -14.11 12.02 -10.77
CA TYR A 323 -12.86 11.84 -10.05
C TYR A 323 -11.67 11.96 -11.00
N GLY A 324 -10.48 12.25 -10.46
CA GLY A 324 -9.21 12.21 -11.20
C GLY A 324 -8.03 12.01 -10.25
N ASP A 325 -7.05 11.22 -10.66
CA ASP A 325 -5.90 10.88 -9.83
C ASP A 325 -4.60 10.90 -10.65
N THR A 326 -3.81 11.92 -10.46
CA THR A 326 -2.46 12.09 -11.01
C THR A 326 -2.43 12.18 -12.55
N ASP A 327 -2.76 11.11 -13.25
CA ASP A 327 -2.67 10.94 -14.70
C ASP A 327 -4.01 10.49 -15.34
N SER A 328 -5.05 10.27 -14.53
CA SER A 328 -6.34 9.79 -15.00
C SER A 328 -7.50 10.72 -14.66
N VAL A 329 -8.52 10.73 -15.52
CA VAL A 329 -9.77 11.47 -15.36
C VAL A 329 -10.93 10.51 -15.57
N MET A 330 -11.83 10.42 -14.59
CA MET A 330 -13.01 9.54 -14.58
C MET A 330 -14.24 10.36 -14.98
N VAL A 331 -14.77 10.12 -16.17
CA VAL A 331 -15.84 10.91 -16.78
C VAL A 331 -17.12 10.08 -16.88
N GLU A 332 -18.20 10.64 -16.38
CA GLU A 332 -19.56 10.17 -16.68
C GLU A 332 -20.08 10.96 -17.88
N PHE A 333 -20.34 10.29 -18.99
CA PHE A 333 -21.00 10.88 -20.16
C PHE A 333 -22.51 10.62 -20.13
N ASP A 334 -23.28 11.51 -20.76
CA ASP A 334 -24.70 11.25 -21.00
C ASP A 334 -24.84 10.14 -22.04
N VAL A 335 -25.42 9.03 -21.64
CA VAL A 335 -25.62 7.85 -22.51
C VAL A 335 -26.97 7.86 -23.24
N GLY A 336 -27.77 8.91 -23.10
CA GLY A 336 -29.03 9.08 -23.83
C GLY A 336 -30.05 8.00 -23.55
N GLY A 337 -30.15 7.53 -22.31
CA GLY A 337 -31.11 6.46 -21.90
C GLY A 337 -30.70 5.04 -22.25
N ARG A 338 -29.50 4.81 -22.83
CA ARG A 338 -28.96 3.46 -23.07
C ARG A 338 -28.65 2.76 -21.75
N THR A 339 -28.72 1.42 -21.76
CA THR A 339 -28.47 0.59 -20.58
C THR A 339 -27.55 -0.59 -20.89
N GLY A 340 -26.96 -1.21 -19.87
CA GLY A 340 -26.14 -2.41 -20.02
C GLY A 340 -24.96 -2.23 -20.97
N VAL A 341 -24.72 -3.23 -21.83
CA VAL A 341 -23.57 -3.25 -22.76
C VAL A 341 -23.63 -2.11 -23.77
N GLU A 342 -24.83 -1.76 -24.26
CA GLU A 342 -25.01 -0.66 -25.22
C GLU A 342 -24.55 0.68 -24.64
N ALA A 343 -24.81 0.94 -23.37
CA ALA A 343 -24.32 2.12 -22.68
C ALA A 343 -22.79 2.12 -22.54
N ILE A 344 -22.20 0.95 -22.31
CA ILE A 344 -20.74 0.80 -22.19
C ILE A 344 -20.06 1.04 -23.54
N GLU A 345 -20.60 0.47 -24.63
CA GLU A 345 -20.09 0.68 -26.00
C GLU A 345 -20.16 2.15 -26.40
N TYR A 346 -21.29 2.80 -26.16
CA TYR A 346 -21.42 4.23 -26.42
C TYR A 346 -20.46 5.08 -25.59
N SER A 347 -20.27 4.73 -24.30
CA SER A 347 -19.31 5.41 -23.43
C SER A 347 -17.86 5.20 -23.88
N TRP A 348 -17.57 4.07 -24.50
CA TRP A 348 -16.28 3.81 -25.13
C TRP A 348 -16.06 4.72 -26.33
N GLU A 349 -17.01 4.77 -27.27
CA GLU A 349 -16.91 5.60 -28.49
C GLU A 349 -16.79 7.11 -28.18
N ILE A 350 -17.61 7.62 -27.26
CA ILE A 350 -17.56 9.03 -26.87
C ILE A 350 -16.25 9.34 -26.10
N GLY A 351 -15.75 8.37 -25.34
CA GLY A 351 -14.47 8.47 -24.64
C GLY A 351 -13.26 8.52 -25.56
N GLU A 352 -13.23 7.71 -26.62
CA GLU A 352 -12.18 7.78 -27.66
C GLU A 352 -12.19 9.15 -28.34
N ARG A 353 -13.37 9.66 -28.72
CA ARG A 353 -13.50 11.00 -29.29
C ARG A 353 -13.05 12.08 -28.32
N ALA A 354 -13.42 12.01 -27.05
CA ALA A 354 -13.00 12.98 -26.05
C ALA A 354 -11.47 13.00 -25.83
N ALA A 355 -10.86 11.82 -25.84
CA ALA A 355 -9.41 11.68 -25.74
C ALA A 355 -8.70 12.32 -26.94
N ASP A 356 -9.19 12.04 -28.16
CA ASP A 356 -8.63 12.58 -29.40
C ASP A 356 -8.74 14.11 -29.46
N GLU A 357 -9.90 14.66 -29.11
CA GLU A 357 -10.11 16.11 -29.07
C GLU A 357 -9.23 16.79 -28.00
N CYS A 358 -9.12 16.21 -26.81
CA CYS A 358 -8.23 16.72 -25.75
C CYS A 358 -6.76 16.68 -26.15
N ASN A 359 -6.33 15.70 -26.95
CA ASN A 359 -4.94 15.59 -27.41
C ASN A 359 -4.48 16.79 -28.25
N ALA A 360 -5.39 17.53 -28.88
CA ALA A 360 -5.09 18.75 -29.60
C ALA A 360 -4.64 19.90 -28.67
N LEU A 361 -4.95 19.83 -27.38
CA LEU A 361 -4.57 20.84 -26.38
C LEU A 361 -3.11 20.70 -25.94
N PHE A 362 -2.50 19.52 -26.12
CA PHE A 362 -1.24 19.16 -25.48
C PHE A 362 -0.08 19.04 -26.46
N LYS A 363 1.07 19.56 -26.04
CA LYS A 363 2.32 19.43 -26.78
C LYS A 363 2.76 17.96 -26.83
N LYS A 364 3.01 17.43 -28.04
CA LYS A 364 3.53 16.06 -28.20
C LYS A 364 4.88 15.88 -27.49
N PRO A 365 5.19 14.72 -26.89
CA PRO A 365 4.52 13.42 -27.02
C PRO A 365 3.48 13.12 -25.92
N ASN A 366 2.92 14.14 -25.24
CA ASN A 366 1.80 13.90 -24.33
C ASN A 366 0.63 13.30 -25.12
N ASN A 367 0.01 12.28 -24.56
CA ASN A 367 -1.07 11.54 -25.18
C ASN A 367 -2.06 11.06 -24.14
N LEU A 368 -3.31 11.53 -24.25
CA LEU A 368 -4.43 11.06 -23.45
C LEU A 368 -5.09 9.92 -24.21
N GLU A 369 -5.35 8.82 -23.54
CA GLU A 369 -5.95 7.62 -24.12
C GLU A 369 -7.17 7.20 -23.31
N LEU A 370 -8.17 6.62 -23.98
CA LEU A 370 -9.20 5.85 -23.32
C LEU A 370 -8.58 4.52 -22.87
N GLU A 371 -8.46 4.31 -21.57
CA GLU A 371 -7.87 3.08 -21.03
C GLU A 371 -8.94 1.99 -20.83
N LYS A 372 -10.11 2.37 -20.28
CA LYS A 372 -11.14 1.45 -19.83
C LYS A 372 -12.46 2.16 -19.55
N VAL A 373 -13.55 1.39 -19.45
CA VAL A 373 -14.83 1.87 -18.94
C VAL A 373 -15.18 1.07 -17.69
N TYR A 374 -15.67 1.74 -16.66
CA TYR A 374 -16.17 1.14 -15.44
C TYR A 374 -17.69 1.10 -15.42
N HIS A 375 -18.29 -0.08 -15.16
CA HIS A 375 -19.73 -0.20 -15.02
C HIS A 375 -20.14 -1.50 -14.30
N PRO A 376 -20.76 -1.40 -13.07
CA PRO A 376 -20.96 -0.19 -12.28
C PRO A 376 -19.65 0.31 -11.61
N TYR A 377 -19.70 1.53 -11.07
CA TYR A 377 -18.57 2.19 -10.40
C TYR A 377 -18.99 2.74 -9.03
N PHE A 378 -18.32 2.30 -7.99
CA PHE A 378 -18.51 2.75 -6.61
C PHE A 378 -17.34 3.60 -6.17
N LEU A 379 -17.55 4.90 -6.01
CA LEU A 379 -16.55 5.84 -5.56
C LEU A 379 -16.82 6.24 -4.11
N TYR A 380 -15.91 5.93 -3.20
CA TYR A 380 -16.04 6.24 -1.78
C TYR A 380 -15.34 7.54 -1.41
N SER A 381 -14.12 7.71 -1.86
CA SER A 381 -13.30 8.90 -1.63
C SER A 381 -12.07 8.86 -2.54
N LYS A 382 -11.21 9.87 -2.44
CA LYS A 382 -9.92 9.89 -3.14
C LYS A 382 -9.14 8.59 -2.89
N LYS A 383 -8.74 7.90 -3.96
CA LYS A 383 -7.99 6.63 -3.97
C LYS A 383 -8.74 5.43 -3.36
N ARG A 384 -10.07 5.52 -3.20
CA ARG A 384 -10.90 4.45 -2.65
C ARG A 384 -12.13 4.24 -3.54
N TYR A 385 -12.10 3.19 -4.37
CA TYR A 385 -13.19 2.81 -5.25
C TYR A 385 -13.20 1.32 -5.59
N ALA A 386 -14.33 0.84 -6.09
CA ALA A 386 -14.48 -0.50 -6.66
C ALA A 386 -15.36 -0.43 -7.93
N ALA A 387 -15.01 -1.17 -8.97
CA ALA A 387 -15.74 -1.15 -10.24
C ALA A 387 -15.54 -2.42 -11.05
N LYS A 388 -16.55 -2.82 -11.83
CA LYS A 388 -16.34 -3.78 -12.93
C LYS A 388 -15.64 -3.07 -14.08
N LEU A 389 -14.49 -3.57 -14.48
CA LEU A 389 -13.66 -3.02 -15.53
C LEU A 389 -14.01 -3.69 -16.88
N TRP A 390 -14.24 -2.83 -17.88
CA TRP A 390 -14.57 -3.25 -19.24
C TRP A 390 -13.54 -2.73 -20.22
N THR A 391 -13.12 -3.60 -21.15
CA THR A 391 -12.24 -3.26 -22.26
C THR A 391 -12.78 -3.79 -23.57
N LYS A 392 -12.37 -3.17 -24.68
CA LYS A 392 -12.73 -3.59 -26.02
C LYS A 392 -11.79 -4.70 -26.50
N GLY A 393 -12.37 -5.87 -26.78
CA GLY A 393 -11.62 -7.00 -27.29
C GLY A 393 -11.13 -6.79 -28.73
N LYS A 394 -10.26 -7.70 -29.20
CA LYS A 394 -9.79 -7.68 -30.60
C LYS A 394 -10.89 -7.98 -31.61
N ASP A 395 -11.95 -8.61 -31.17
CA ASP A 395 -13.17 -8.90 -31.91
C ASP A 395 -14.12 -7.69 -32.00
N GLY A 396 -13.79 -6.59 -31.36
CA GLY A 396 -14.59 -5.37 -31.27
C GLY A 396 -15.63 -5.36 -30.16
N ASN A 397 -15.84 -6.48 -29.46
CA ASN A 397 -16.83 -6.60 -28.40
C ASN A 397 -16.31 -6.06 -27.06
N MET A 398 -17.21 -5.54 -26.22
CA MET A 398 -16.90 -5.16 -24.85
C MET A 398 -16.84 -6.38 -23.95
N ASN A 399 -15.73 -6.54 -23.24
CA ASN A 399 -15.50 -7.65 -22.32
C ASN A 399 -15.31 -7.13 -20.88
N MET A 400 -15.99 -7.76 -19.93
CA MET A 400 -15.73 -7.52 -18.51
C MET A 400 -14.51 -8.35 -18.10
N ASP A 401 -13.43 -7.66 -17.70
CA ASP A 401 -12.16 -8.31 -17.39
C ASP A 401 -12.10 -8.78 -15.94
N TYR A 402 -12.30 -7.85 -15.00
CA TYR A 402 -12.28 -8.14 -13.55
C TYR A 402 -12.88 -6.97 -12.76
N ILE A 403 -13.05 -7.17 -11.44
CA ILE A 403 -13.43 -6.09 -10.53
C ILE A 403 -12.15 -5.40 -10.05
N ASP A 404 -11.95 -4.13 -10.44
CA ASP A 404 -10.84 -3.29 -10.01
C ASP A 404 -11.18 -2.65 -8.65
N ILE A 405 -10.35 -2.93 -7.63
CA ILE A 405 -10.55 -2.46 -6.26
C ILE A 405 -9.34 -1.68 -5.81
N LYS A 406 -9.52 -0.43 -5.42
CA LYS A 406 -8.46 0.43 -4.89
C LYS A 406 -8.77 0.92 -3.48
N GLY A 407 -7.82 0.77 -2.58
CA GLY A 407 -7.81 1.38 -1.25
C GLY A 407 -8.89 0.89 -0.26
N LEU A 408 -9.75 -0.06 -0.64
CA LEU A 408 -10.78 -0.64 0.21
C LEU A 408 -10.23 -1.78 1.10
N GLN A 409 -10.98 -2.14 2.13
CA GLN A 409 -10.57 -3.16 3.09
C GLN A 409 -10.37 -4.55 2.49
N VAL A 410 -11.06 -4.87 1.40
CA VAL A 410 -10.90 -6.14 0.64
C VAL A 410 -9.43 -6.40 0.28
N VAL A 411 -8.71 -5.35 -0.14
CA VAL A 411 -7.31 -5.45 -0.58
C VAL A 411 -6.29 -5.09 0.51
N ARG A 412 -6.74 -4.67 1.69
CA ARG A 412 -5.88 -4.28 2.81
C ARG A 412 -5.55 -5.47 3.70
N ARG A 413 -4.27 -5.60 4.09
CA ARG A 413 -3.77 -6.70 4.93
C ARG A 413 -3.81 -6.42 6.43
N ASP A 414 -4.29 -5.26 6.84
CA ASP A 414 -4.40 -4.83 8.24
C ASP A 414 -5.73 -5.22 8.89
N ASN A 415 -6.63 -5.87 8.14
CA ASN A 415 -7.86 -6.45 8.65
C ASN A 415 -7.88 -7.98 8.51
N THR A 416 -8.83 -8.63 9.18
CA THR A 416 -8.99 -10.08 9.19
C THR A 416 -9.38 -10.63 7.81
N LYS A 417 -9.07 -11.90 7.57
CA LYS A 417 -9.50 -12.60 6.35
C LYS A 417 -11.02 -12.65 6.25
N PHE A 418 -11.72 -12.88 7.38
CA PHE A 418 -13.18 -12.87 7.45
C PHE A 418 -13.78 -11.57 6.94
N VAL A 419 -13.36 -10.41 7.46
CA VAL A 419 -13.89 -9.12 7.03
C VAL A 419 -13.59 -8.85 5.55
N ARG A 420 -12.41 -9.26 5.06
CA ARG A 420 -12.06 -9.13 3.64
C ARG A 420 -12.97 -9.97 2.75
N GLU A 421 -13.29 -11.21 3.16
CA GLU A 421 -14.22 -12.10 2.43
C GLU A 421 -15.62 -11.49 2.43
N VAL A 422 -16.14 -11.05 3.58
CA VAL A 422 -17.45 -10.40 3.66
C VAL A 422 -17.52 -9.13 2.78
N CYS A 423 -16.49 -8.28 2.83
CA CYS A 423 -16.44 -7.11 1.94
C CYS A 423 -16.43 -7.50 0.46
N LYS A 424 -15.78 -8.62 0.10
CA LYS A 424 -15.81 -9.12 -1.27
C LYS A 424 -17.20 -9.62 -1.67
N ASP A 425 -17.82 -10.48 -0.83
CA ASP A 425 -19.16 -11.01 -1.08
C ASP A 425 -20.18 -9.86 -1.23
N LEU A 426 -20.08 -8.82 -0.39
CA LEU A 426 -20.93 -7.63 -0.48
C LEU A 426 -20.69 -6.84 -1.77
N LEU A 427 -19.43 -6.67 -2.18
CA LEU A 427 -19.12 -6.02 -3.47
C LEU A 427 -19.71 -6.79 -4.64
N ASP A 428 -19.60 -8.12 -4.63
CA ASP A 428 -20.18 -8.97 -5.69
C ASP A 428 -21.70 -8.74 -5.77
N VAL A 429 -22.41 -8.66 -4.62
CA VAL A 429 -23.86 -8.41 -4.58
C VAL A 429 -24.20 -7.00 -5.10
N VAL A 430 -23.54 -5.95 -4.62
CA VAL A 430 -23.87 -4.57 -5.02
C VAL A 430 -23.46 -4.26 -6.47
N MET A 431 -22.53 -5.03 -7.03
CA MET A 431 -22.13 -4.92 -8.45
C MET A 431 -23.16 -5.53 -9.41
N GLU A 432 -24.10 -6.37 -8.92
CA GLU A 432 -25.14 -6.99 -9.76
C GLU A 432 -26.43 -6.17 -9.78
N SER A 433 -26.78 -5.49 -8.69
CA SER A 433 -28.04 -4.76 -8.57
C SER A 433 -27.89 -3.48 -7.75
N SER A 434 -28.67 -2.45 -8.12
CA SER A 434 -28.81 -1.21 -7.33
C SER A 434 -29.72 -1.37 -6.10
N ASP A 435 -30.38 -2.52 -5.94
CA ASP A 435 -31.19 -2.82 -4.76
C ASP A 435 -30.27 -3.09 -3.55
N PRO A 436 -30.35 -2.31 -2.46
CA PRO A 436 -29.52 -2.49 -1.28
C PRO A 436 -29.94 -3.67 -0.39
N GLU A 437 -31.18 -4.17 -0.52
CA GLU A 437 -31.73 -5.16 0.42
C GLU A 437 -30.97 -6.48 0.48
N PRO A 438 -30.54 -7.11 -0.65
CA PRO A 438 -29.72 -8.32 -0.57
C PRO A 438 -28.39 -8.09 0.14
N ALA A 439 -27.76 -6.93 -0.03
CA ALA A 439 -26.51 -6.59 0.62
C ALA A 439 -26.71 -6.33 2.13
N LYS A 440 -27.82 -5.69 2.53
CA LYS A 440 -28.17 -5.50 3.95
C LYS A 440 -28.37 -6.85 4.66
N GLN A 441 -29.12 -7.76 4.04
CA GLN A 441 -29.38 -9.11 4.58
C GLN A 441 -28.09 -9.90 4.74
N LEU A 442 -27.22 -9.91 3.73
CA LEU A 442 -25.93 -10.58 3.78
C LEU A 442 -25.04 -9.99 4.90
N ALA A 443 -24.98 -8.66 5.02
CA ALA A 443 -24.18 -8.00 6.04
C ALA A 443 -24.65 -8.37 7.46
N LEU A 444 -25.96 -8.42 7.68
CA LEU A 444 -26.56 -8.81 8.97
C LEU A 444 -26.29 -10.28 9.30
N GLU A 445 -26.48 -11.19 8.35
CA GLU A 445 -26.16 -12.62 8.50
C GLU A 445 -24.72 -12.83 8.93
N ARG A 446 -23.76 -12.19 8.23
CA ARG A 446 -22.33 -12.31 8.54
C ARG A 446 -21.98 -11.72 9.91
N ALA A 447 -22.67 -10.67 10.34
CA ALA A 447 -22.51 -10.11 11.69
C ALA A 447 -22.97 -11.07 12.78
N ILE A 448 -24.10 -11.74 12.58
CA ILE A 448 -24.64 -12.75 13.49
C ILE A 448 -23.68 -13.93 13.59
N ASN A 449 -23.25 -14.51 12.47
CA ASN A 449 -22.27 -15.61 12.42
C ASN A 449 -20.98 -15.28 13.19
N LEU A 450 -20.51 -14.02 13.07
CA LEU A 450 -19.33 -13.57 13.83
C LEU A 450 -19.58 -13.54 15.34
N LEU A 451 -20.74 -13.03 15.78
CA LEU A 451 -21.07 -12.91 17.21
C LEU A 451 -21.36 -14.26 17.86
N GLU A 452 -21.94 -15.19 17.14
CA GLU A 452 -22.18 -16.58 17.57
C GLU A 452 -20.91 -17.42 17.62
N GLY A 453 -19.83 -16.94 16.98
CA GLY A 453 -18.54 -17.65 16.93
C GLY A 453 -18.46 -18.69 15.82
N ASP A 454 -19.36 -18.65 14.85
CA ASP A 454 -19.36 -19.53 13.67
C ASP A 454 -18.37 -19.03 12.59
N VAL A 455 -17.16 -18.69 13.03
CA VAL A 455 -16.07 -18.24 12.18
C VAL A 455 -14.78 -18.90 12.65
N SER A 456 -14.08 -19.57 11.74
CA SER A 456 -12.82 -20.25 12.08
C SER A 456 -11.74 -19.26 12.55
N ASN A 457 -10.92 -19.69 13.52
CA ASN A 457 -9.84 -18.89 14.11
C ASN A 457 -8.89 -18.34 13.04
N GLU A 458 -8.54 -19.13 12.02
CA GLU A 458 -7.68 -18.71 10.90
C GLU A 458 -8.19 -17.48 10.17
N LYS A 459 -9.52 -17.31 10.08
CA LYS A 459 -10.14 -16.15 9.43
C LYS A 459 -10.14 -14.89 10.28
N LEU A 460 -9.89 -15.02 11.59
CA LEU A 460 -9.85 -13.91 12.56
C LEU A 460 -8.43 -13.41 12.86
N VAL A 461 -7.41 -14.06 12.31
CA VAL A 461 -6.01 -13.64 12.48
C VAL A 461 -5.79 -12.24 11.92
N LEU A 462 -5.29 -11.35 12.78
CA LEU A 462 -4.72 -10.05 12.42
C LEU A 462 -3.22 -10.18 12.30
N SER A 463 -2.58 -9.39 11.44
CA SER A 463 -1.12 -9.38 11.37
C SER A 463 -0.56 -7.98 11.13
N GLN A 464 0.52 -7.62 11.81
CA GLN A 464 1.21 -6.35 11.64
C GLN A 464 2.71 -6.56 11.53
N GLN A 465 3.37 -5.71 10.73
CA GLN A 465 4.82 -5.79 10.57
C GLN A 465 5.53 -5.20 11.78
N LEU A 466 6.52 -5.94 12.29
CA LEU A 466 7.35 -5.50 13.39
C LEU A 466 8.41 -4.51 12.89
N GLY A 467 8.49 -3.34 13.52
CA GLY A 467 9.52 -2.32 13.26
C GLY A 467 10.78 -2.54 14.11
N ASP A 468 11.84 -1.80 13.81
CA ASP A 468 13.10 -1.87 14.56
C ASP A 468 12.98 -1.28 15.96
N SER A 469 12.19 -0.21 16.12
CA SER A 469 11.97 0.47 17.40
C SER A 469 10.61 1.15 17.44
N TYR A 470 10.07 1.34 18.61
CA TYR A 470 8.78 1.98 18.85
C TYR A 470 8.89 3.05 19.93
N LYS A 471 8.24 4.20 19.73
CA LYS A 471 8.07 5.22 20.77
C LYS A 471 7.12 4.75 21.88
N ASN A 472 6.19 3.86 21.55
CA ASN A 472 5.23 3.25 22.47
C ASN A 472 5.15 1.74 22.19
N ASN A 473 5.47 0.93 23.19
CA ASN A 473 5.44 -0.53 23.10
C ASN A 473 4.04 -1.15 23.33
N ASN A 474 3.03 -0.34 23.62
CA ASN A 474 1.65 -0.80 23.82
C ASN A 474 0.92 -1.01 22.47
N LEU A 475 1.50 -1.87 21.64
CA LEU A 475 0.96 -2.30 20.34
C LEU A 475 0.74 -3.80 20.36
N SER A 476 -0.39 -4.27 19.82
CA SER A 476 -0.79 -5.68 19.87
C SER A 476 0.30 -6.65 19.39
N HIS A 477 0.86 -6.41 18.22
CA HIS A 477 1.90 -7.25 17.64
C HIS A 477 3.23 -7.22 18.42
N VAL A 478 3.55 -6.11 19.08
CA VAL A 478 4.74 -6.00 19.95
C VAL A 478 4.55 -6.80 21.22
N LYS A 479 3.37 -6.70 21.85
CA LYS A 479 3.04 -7.49 23.06
C LYS A 479 3.03 -9.00 22.78
N VAL A 480 2.49 -9.41 21.63
CA VAL A 480 2.51 -10.84 21.25
C VAL A 480 3.93 -11.34 21.03
N ARG A 481 4.78 -10.57 20.32
CA ARG A 481 6.21 -10.90 20.21
C ARG A 481 6.86 -11.07 21.59
N ASP A 482 6.60 -10.16 22.53
CA ASP A 482 7.17 -10.20 23.88
C ASP A 482 6.71 -11.45 24.63
N LYS A 483 5.41 -11.76 24.59
CA LYS A 483 4.86 -13.00 25.16
C LYS A 483 5.48 -14.26 24.53
N MET A 484 5.66 -14.30 23.21
CA MET A 484 6.32 -15.41 22.51
C MET A 484 7.77 -15.58 22.99
N ARG A 485 8.51 -14.48 23.14
CA ARG A 485 9.89 -14.51 23.65
C ARG A 485 9.98 -15.00 25.11
N GLU A 486 9.06 -14.55 25.99
CA GLU A 486 8.99 -14.99 27.38
C GLU A 486 8.73 -16.51 27.49
N ARG A 487 7.79 -17.04 26.69
CA ARG A 487 7.46 -18.47 26.68
C ARG A 487 8.55 -19.33 26.06
N LYS A 488 9.15 -18.89 24.97
CA LYS A 488 10.16 -19.65 24.23
C LYS A 488 11.19 -18.69 23.60
N PRO A 489 12.23 -18.34 24.36
CA PRO A 489 13.29 -17.46 23.84
C PRO A 489 13.88 -17.96 22.52
N GLY A 490 14.00 -17.06 21.53
CA GLY A 490 14.51 -17.35 20.20
C GLY A 490 13.44 -17.80 19.18
N SER A 491 12.17 -17.94 19.58
CA SER A 491 11.06 -18.25 18.65
C SER A 491 10.32 -16.99 18.18
N GLU A 492 10.60 -15.85 18.80
CA GLU A 492 9.93 -14.59 18.51
C GLU A 492 10.24 -14.05 17.10
N PRO A 493 9.25 -13.42 16.44
CA PRO A 493 9.44 -12.71 15.18
C PRO A 493 10.49 -11.59 15.29
N GLN A 494 11.29 -11.43 14.24
CA GLN A 494 12.33 -10.40 14.15
C GLN A 494 11.79 -9.12 13.48
N SER A 495 12.57 -8.02 13.58
CA SER A 495 12.25 -6.79 12.85
C SER A 495 12.07 -7.05 11.35
N GLY A 496 11.00 -6.50 10.79
CA GLY A 496 10.59 -6.73 9.40
C GLY A 496 9.60 -7.86 9.20
N ASP A 497 9.48 -8.80 10.15
CA ASP A 497 8.49 -9.87 10.12
C ASP A 497 7.08 -9.35 10.43
N ARG A 498 6.07 -10.08 9.96
CA ARG A 498 4.69 -9.86 10.37
C ARG A 498 4.36 -10.78 11.55
N VAL A 499 3.85 -10.19 12.61
CA VAL A 499 3.40 -10.90 13.82
C VAL A 499 1.90 -11.16 13.70
N PRO A 500 1.47 -12.42 13.59
CA PRO A 500 0.05 -12.77 13.63
C PRO A 500 -0.46 -12.72 15.07
N TYR A 501 -1.71 -12.33 15.25
CA TYR A 501 -2.37 -12.36 16.56
C TYR A 501 -3.89 -12.43 16.43
N ILE A 502 -4.54 -12.93 17.46
CA ILE A 502 -5.99 -12.95 17.64
C ILE A 502 -6.32 -12.21 18.95
N LEU A 503 -7.49 -11.59 19.02
CA LEU A 503 -7.96 -10.88 20.21
C LEU A 503 -8.86 -11.80 21.04
N VAL A 504 -8.46 -12.05 22.28
CA VAL A 504 -9.12 -12.99 23.21
C VAL A 504 -9.94 -12.28 24.28
N LYS A 505 -10.93 -12.97 24.86
CA LYS A 505 -11.65 -12.50 26.03
C LYS A 505 -10.69 -12.37 27.20
N THR A 506 -10.89 -11.34 28.02
CA THR A 506 -10.14 -11.09 29.24
C THR A 506 -11.14 -10.78 30.37
N ASP A 507 -10.77 -11.04 31.60
CA ASP A 507 -11.60 -10.72 32.79
C ASP A 507 -11.83 -9.22 32.95
N ASN A 508 -10.94 -8.40 32.38
CA ASN A 508 -11.09 -6.96 32.36
C ASN A 508 -11.91 -6.48 31.15
N PRO A 509 -13.18 -6.06 31.28
CA PRO A 509 -13.99 -5.57 30.18
C PRO A 509 -13.42 -4.32 29.49
N ARG A 510 -12.49 -3.62 30.16
CA ARG A 510 -11.85 -2.39 29.67
C ARG A 510 -10.46 -2.63 29.07
N ALA A 511 -10.04 -3.88 28.98
CA ALA A 511 -8.73 -4.23 28.41
C ALA A 511 -8.58 -3.67 26.99
N LYS A 512 -7.44 -3.04 26.74
CA LYS A 512 -7.11 -2.48 25.44
C LYS A 512 -6.74 -3.61 24.46
N ALA A 513 -6.81 -3.34 23.16
CA ALA A 513 -6.54 -4.35 22.12
C ALA A 513 -5.17 -5.04 22.26
N TYR A 514 -4.15 -4.32 22.75
CA TYR A 514 -2.82 -4.90 22.95
C TYR A 514 -2.74 -5.86 24.15
N GLU A 515 -3.63 -5.71 25.14
CA GLU A 515 -3.74 -6.63 26.31
C GLU A 515 -4.48 -7.90 25.91
N LYS A 516 -5.44 -7.80 24.99
CA LYS A 516 -6.23 -8.92 24.44
C LYS A 516 -5.51 -9.71 23.35
N ALA A 517 -4.39 -9.18 22.83
CA ALA A 517 -3.68 -9.83 21.72
C ALA A 517 -2.89 -11.05 22.17
N GLU A 518 -3.07 -12.17 21.45
CA GLU A 518 -2.41 -13.44 21.74
C GLU A 518 -1.98 -14.17 20.46
N ASP A 519 -0.97 -15.03 20.58
CA ASP A 519 -0.48 -15.88 19.51
C ASP A 519 -1.54 -16.91 19.08
N PRO A 520 -1.87 -17.05 17.78
CA PRO A 520 -2.85 -18.00 17.30
C PRO A 520 -2.57 -19.47 17.69
N VAL A 521 -1.30 -19.87 17.67
CA VAL A 521 -0.91 -21.25 18.06
C VAL A 521 -1.19 -21.47 19.54
N PHE A 522 -0.82 -20.51 20.38
CA PHE A 522 -1.05 -20.60 21.81
C PHE A 522 -2.54 -20.63 22.18
N ILE A 523 -3.38 -19.93 21.41
CA ILE A 523 -4.85 -19.94 21.57
C ILE A 523 -5.41 -21.34 21.30
N GLU A 524 -4.97 -21.98 20.22
CA GLU A 524 -5.42 -23.33 19.85
C GLU A 524 -4.97 -24.37 20.88
N GLU A 525 -3.70 -24.34 21.30
CA GLU A 525 -3.15 -25.28 22.29
C GLU A 525 -3.84 -25.16 23.66
N ASN A 526 -4.32 -23.99 24.04
CA ASN A 526 -4.89 -23.72 25.36
C ASN A 526 -6.41 -23.47 25.35
N ASN A 527 -7.08 -23.57 24.19
CA ASN A 527 -8.52 -23.34 24.02
C ASN A 527 -8.99 -21.98 24.59
N ILE A 528 -8.24 -20.89 24.32
CA ILE A 528 -8.52 -19.57 24.86
C ILE A 528 -9.72 -18.95 24.13
N PRO A 529 -10.74 -18.45 24.83
CA PRO A 529 -11.95 -17.90 24.20
C PRO A 529 -11.68 -16.59 23.45
N ILE A 530 -12.18 -16.48 22.22
CA ILE A 530 -12.02 -15.30 21.35
C ILE A 530 -13.03 -14.21 21.73
N ASP A 531 -12.63 -12.95 21.60
CA ASP A 531 -13.50 -11.78 21.83
C ASP A 531 -14.23 -11.37 20.55
N TYR A 532 -15.24 -12.14 20.13
CA TYR A 532 -16.04 -11.87 18.94
C TYR A 532 -16.73 -10.50 18.96
N HIS A 533 -17.14 -10.04 20.15
CA HIS A 533 -17.73 -8.71 20.30
C HIS A 533 -16.75 -7.58 19.96
N HIS A 534 -15.49 -7.73 20.34
CA HIS A 534 -14.43 -6.79 19.97
C HIS A 534 -14.20 -6.78 18.44
N TYR A 535 -14.21 -7.96 17.80
CA TYR A 535 -14.12 -8.05 16.35
C TYR A 535 -15.31 -7.38 15.67
N PHE A 536 -16.53 -7.64 16.14
CA PHE A 536 -17.73 -7.01 15.59
C PHE A 536 -17.65 -5.49 15.68
N THR A 537 -17.40 -4.94 16.87
CA THR A 537 -17.44 -3.48 17.10
C THR A 537 -16.27 -2.72 16.48
N ASN A 538 -15.06 -3.31 16.45
CA ASN A 538 -13.84 -2.58 16.08
C ASN A 538 -13.22 -2.99 14.74
N LYS A 539 -13.61 -4.14 14.18
CA LYS A 539 -13.01 -4.67 12.95
C LYS A 539 -14.02 -4.86 11.83
N PHE A 540 -15.28 -5.20 12.17
CA PHE A 540 -16.33 -5.51 11.21
C PHE A 540 -17.20 -4.31 10.87
N LEU A 541 -17.81 -3.66 11.88
CA LEU A 541 -18.83 -2.61 11.66
C LEU A 541 -18.38 -1.50 10.70
N ASN A 542 -17.28 -0.80 11.01
CA ASN A 542 -16.88 0.34 10.21
C ASN A 542 -16.55 -0.03 8.75
N PRO A 543 -15.74 -1.07 8.46
CA PRO A 543 -15.48 -1.46 7.07
C PRO A 543 -16.73 -1.82 6.26
N ILE A 544 -17.70 -2.48 6.90
CA ILE A 544 -18.95 -2.87 6.22
C ILE A 544 -19.87 -1.67 6.01
N CYS A 545 -20.02 -0.81 7.02
CA CYS A 545 -20.79 0.43 6.89
C CYS A 545 -20.19 1.34 5.82
N ASP A 546 -18.87 1.57 5.84
CA ASP A 546 -18.16 2.36 4.82
C ASP A 546 -18.42 1.81 3.40
N LEU A 547 -18.47 0.47 3.25
CA LEU A 547 -18.70 -0.16 1.96
C LEU A 547 -20.13 0.05 1.44
N LEU A 548 -21.11 0.10 2.31
CA LEU A 548 -22.53 0.22 1.96
C LEU A 548 -23.03 1.69 1.95
N GLU A 549 -22.22 2.64 2.42
CA GLU A 549 -22.57 4.08 2.49
C GLU A 549 -23.06 4.67 1.15
N PRO A 550 -22.52 4.31 -0.04
CA PRO A 550 -23.02 4.82 -1.31
C PRO A 550 -24.47 4.40 -1.65
N LEU A 551 -24.97 3.32 -1.04
CA LEU A 551 -26.31 2.74 -1.30
C LEU A 551 -27.29 2.92 -0.14
N VAL A 552 -26.77 2.99 1.09
CA VAL A 552 -27.56 3.02 2.33
C VAL A 552 -27.19 4.27 3.11
N LYS A 553 -28.17 5.10 3.48
CA LYS A 553 -27.89 6.41 4.10
C LYS A 553 -27.26 6.32 5.49
N ASP A 554 -27.72 5.36 6.30
CA ASP A 554 -27.18 5.10 7.65
C ASP A 554 -27.02 3.58 7.86
N PRO A 555 -26.02 2.95 7.25
CA PRO A 555 -25.86 1.49 7.32
C PRO A 555 -25.75 0.96 8.75
N LYS A 556 -25.16 1.75 9.64
CA LYS A 556 -24.94 1.33 11.02
C LYS A 556 -26.25 1.15 11.78
N ASN A 557 -27.17 2.09 11.66
CA ASN A 557 -28.45 2.02 12.35
C ASN A 557 -29.46 1.17 11.59
N GLU A 558 -29.50 1.28 10.26
CA GLU A 558 -30.47 0.55 9.45
C GLU A 558 -30.22 -0.97 9.44
N ILE A 559 -28.95 -1.41 9.45
CA ILE A 559 -28.60 -2.84 9.37
C ILE A 559 -28.33 -3.42 10.76
N PHE A 560 -27.55 -2.71 11.57
CA PHE A 560 -26.97 -3.26 12.81
C PHE A 560 -27.56 -2.65 14.08
N GLY A 561 -28.52 -1.72 13.99
CA GLY A 561 -29.05 -0.98 15.15
C GLY A 561 -29.56 -1.89 16.26
N GLU A 562 -30.39 -2.88 15.94
CA GLU A 562 -30.91 -3.86 16.90
C GLU A 562 -29.80 -4.73 17.49
N LEU A 563 -28.90 -5.24 16.66
CA LEU A 563 -27.79 -6.08 17.06
C LEU A 563 -26.82 -5.35 18.01
N ILE A 564 -26.55 -4.06 17.73
CA ILE A 564 -25.74 -3.20 18.59
C ILE A 564 -26.46 -2.94 19.92
N ALA A 565 -27.79 -2.76 19.92
CA ALA A 565 -28.56 -2.53 21.12
C ALA A 565 -28.55 -3.75 22.06
N GLN A 566 -28.68 -4.95 21.51
CA GLN A 566 -28.63 -6.22 22.26
C GLN A 566 -27.26 -6.47 22.93
N HIS A 567 -26.18 -6.02 22.30
CA HIS A 567 -24.81 -6.25 22.76
C HIS A 567 -24.17 -5.02 23.42
N LYS A 568 -24.95 -3.99 23.77
CA LYS A 568 -24.42 -2.83 24.52
C LYS A 568 -23.93 -3.29 25.90
N PRO A 569 -22.67 -2.95 26.27
CA PRO A 569 -22.23 -3.15 27.64
C PRO A 569 -23.16 -2.37 28.59
N PRO A 570 -23.43 -2.91 29.80
CA PRO A 570 -24.30 -2.23 30.75
C PRO A 570 -23.81 -0.80 30.97
N PRO A 571 -24.74 0.17 31.09
CA PRO A 571 -24.39 1.57 31.23
C PRO A 571 -23.45 1.73 32.41
N LYS A 572 -22.36 2.46 32.20
CA LYS A 572 -21.42 2.80 33.27
C LYS A 572 -22.23 3.45 34.38
N LYS A 573 -22.37 2.81 35.51
CA LYS A 573 -22.77 3.52 36.74
C LYS A 573 -21.66 4.55 36.97
N ARG A 574 -21.92 5.79 36.54
CA ARG A 574 -21.05 6.89 36.91
C ARG A 574 -21.13 7.00 38.42
N GLU A 575 -20.04 6.69 39.13
CA GLU A 575 -19.98 7.01 40.55
C GLU A 575 -20.24 8.51 40.68
N PRO A 576 -21.18 8.92 41.51
CA PRO A 576 -21.52 10.34 41.66
C PRO A 576 -20.27 11.13 42.01
N ALA A 577 -20.09 12.27 41.35
CA ALA A 577 -18.93 13.11 41.59
C ALA A 577 -18.94 13.54 43.07
N LEU A 578 -17.83 13.32 43.78
CA LEU A 578 -17.68 13.65 45.19
C LEU A 578 -18.03 15.10 45.49
N SER A 579 -17.83 16.01 44.53
CA SER A 579 -18.18 17.43 44.62
C SER A 579 -19.68 17.70 44.78
N GLY A 580 -20.55 16.81 44.29
CA GLY A 580 -22.00 16.93 44.36
C GLY A 580 -22.65 16.18 45.52
N MET A 581 -21.90 15.39 46.29
CA MET A 581 -22.41 14.59 47.39
C MET A 581 -22.65 15.44 48.66
N LYS A 582 -23.84 15.25 49.28
CA LYS A 582 -24.15 15.80 50.61
C LYS A 582 -23.39 15.01 51.69
N LYS A 583 -23.29 15.59 52.91
CA LYS A 583 -22.53 15.00 54.04
C LYS A 583 -22.99 13.57 54.35
N GLU A 584 -24.30 13.32 54.38
CA GLU A 584 -24.88 12.01 54.67
C GLU A 584 -24.45 10.95 53.62
N GLN A 585 -24.42 11.33 52.34
CA GLN A 585 -24.00 10.47 51.24
C GLN A 585 -22.50 10.17 51.28
N LEU A 586 -21.67 11.13 51.72
CA LEU A 586 -20.25 10.93 51.93
C LEU A 586 -19.95 10.00 53.11
N ILE A 587 -20.75 10.11 54.21
CA ILE A 587 -20.67 9.19 55.35
C ILE A 587 -21.03 7.77 54.93
N GLU A 588 -22.08 7.61 54.12
CA GLU A 588 -22.48 6.30 53.62
C GLU A 588 -21.40 5.68 52.70
N GLU A 589 -20.75 6.50 51.87
CA GLU A 589 -19.68 6.06 51.01
C GLU A 589 -18.39 5.73 51.81
N CYS A 590 -18.08 6.50 52.87
CA CYS A 590 -17.01 6.15 53.81
C CYS A 590 -17.26 4.81 54.48
N LYS A 591 -18.50 4.53 54.90
CA LYS A 591 -18.88 3.22 55.48
C LYS A 591 -18.66 2.07 54.49
N LYS A 592 -19.03 2.25 53.20
CA LYS A 592 -18.82 1.25 52.15
C LYS A 592 -17.32 0.98 51.89
N LEU A 593 -16.50 1.97 52.13
CA LEU A 593 -15.03 1.91 51.93
C LEU A 593 -14.24 1.56 53.20
N ASN A 594 -14.93 1.28 54.33
CA ASN A 594 -14.35 1.06 55.66
C ASN A 594 -13.45 2.23 56.14
N LEU A 595 -13.90 3.47 55.90
CA LEU A 595 -13.20 4.68 56.31
C LEU A 595 -13.91 5.33 57.51
N GLU A 596 -13.17 6.13 58.27
CA GLU A 596 -13.75 6.93 59.35
C GLU A 596 -14.82 7.88 58.83
N THR A 597 -15.93 7.95 59.53
CA THR A 597 -17.16 8.66 59.09
C THR A 597 -17.35 10.03 59.79
N ASP A 598 -16.44 10.41 60.66
CA ASP A 598 -16.42 11.69 61.38
C ASP A 598 -15.59 12.76 60.61
N GLY A 599 -15.91 14.00 60.83
CA GLY A 599 -15.22 15.14 60.23
C GLY A 599 -16.11 16.04 59.36
N LYS A 600 -15.46 17.06 58.75
CA LYS A 600 -16.10 18.00 57.82
C LYS A 600 -16.26 17.37 56.44
N VAL A 601 -17.15 17.92 55.63
CA VAL A 601 -17.40 17.47 54.25
C VAL A 601 -16.11 17.38 53.40
N ALA A 602 -15.18 18.31 53.65
CA ALA A 602 -13.89 18.33 52.98
C ALA A 602 -13.04 17.12 53.35
N ASP A 603 -13.05 16.73 54.64
CA ASP A 603 -12.23 15.63 55.16
C ASP A 603 -12.72 14.28 54.62
N LEU A 604 -14.05 14.11 54.63
CA LEU A 604 -14.70 12.91 54.06
C LEU A 604 -14.43 12.77 52.56
N ARG A 605 -14.53 13.87 51.81
CA ARG A 605 -14.18 13.89 50.39
C ARG A 605 -12.71 13.52 50.13
N GLN A 606 -11.83 14.05 50.95
CA GLN A 606 -10.40 13.78 50.81
C GLN A 606 -10.08 12.30 51.11
N ARG A 607 -10.63 11.74 52.19
CA ARG A 607 -10.48 10.31 52.52
C ARG A 607 -10.95 9.40 51.41
N ILE A 608 -12.14 9.63 50.87
CA ILE A 608 -12.72 8.85 49.77
C ILE A 608 -11.84 9.02 48.52
N LYS A 609 -11.35 10.22 48.22
CA LYS A 609 -10.51 10.51 47.07
C LYS A 609 -9.18 9.78 47.16
N THR A 610 -8.50 9.86 48.29
CA THR A 610 -7.20 9.18 48.53
C THR A 610 -7.36 7.67 48.39
N THR A 611 -8.40 7.07 49.01
CA THR A 611 -8.65 5.62 48.90
C THR A 611 -9.00 5.17 47.50
N ARG A 612 -9.67 6.01 46.69
CA ARG A 612 -9.95 5.73 45.29
C ARG A 612 -8.66 5.86 44.43
N GLU A 613 -7.79 6.83 44.76
CA GLU A 613 -6.47 6.99 44.11
C GLU A 613 -5.50 5.87 44.50
N ASP A 614 -5.51 5.45 45.78
CA ASP A 614 -4.70 4.32 46.28
C ASP A 614 -5.15 2.98 45.69
N LYS A 615 -6.45 2.72 45.54
CA LYS A 615 -6.95 1.55 44.79
C LYS A 615 -6.48 1.52 43.36
N VAL A 616 -6.47 2.67 42.69
CA VAL A 616 -5.92 2.77 41.33
C VAL A 616 -4.41 2.55 41.32
N SER A 617 -3.69 3.01 42.34
CA SER A 617 -2.24 2.84 42.50
C SER A 617 -1.87 1.40 42.89
N ILE A 618 -2.63 0.78 43.78
CA ILE A 618 -2.44 -0.62 44.22
C ILE A 618 -2.75 -1.58 43.05
N ASP A 619 -3.82 -1.38 42.31
CA ASP A 619 -4.08 -2.11 41.07
C ASP A 619 -2.96 -1.95 40.02
N HIS A 620 -2.24 -0.85 40.06
CA HIS A 620 -1.03 -0.65 39.25
C HIS A 620 0.21 -1.35 39.80
N LEU A 621 0.34 -1.48 41.13
CA LEU A 621 1.49 -2.12 41.77
C LEU A 621 1.41 -3.66 41.72
N PHE A 622 0.22 -4.25 41.88
CA PHE A 622 0.04 -5.70 41.75
C PHE A 622 0.12 -6.20 40.29
N LYS A 623 -0.05 -5.31 39.30
CA LYS A 623 0.20 -5.65 37.89
C LYS A 623 1.68 -5.77 37.49
N ASN A 624 2.60 -5.45 38.38
CA ASN A 624 4.04 -5.56 38.13
C ASN A 624 4.69 -6.77 38.85
N TYR A 625 3.90 -7.64 39.51
CA TYR A 625 4.40 -8.78 40.28
C TYR A 625 3.76 -10.15 39.93
N ASP A 626 2.94 -10.23 38.85
CA ASP A 626 2.49 -11.51 38.27
C ASP A 626 2.95 -11.69 36.83
#